data_4ee7cdbd1b72929f27febd244fa9b49d
#
_entry.id   4ee7cdbd1b72929f27febd244fa9b49d
#
_cell.length_a   1.000
_cell.length_b   1.000
_cell.length_c   1.000
_cell.angle_alpha   90.00
_cell.angle_beta   90.00
_cell.angle_gamma   90.00
#
_symmetry.space_group_name_H-M   'P 1'
#
loop_
_entity.id
_entity.type
_entity.pdbx_description
1 polymer ?
#
loop_
_entity_poly.entity_id
_entity_poly.type
_entity_poly.pdbx_seq_one_letter_code
_entity_poly.pdbx_strand_id
1 'polypeptide(L)'
;KCSFCFQADNPAMKAAGLKRGMMDIDLFKKIVDGLSEFDDKLKKVKIGNHGEPTLHPKLPEMIDYTRNKGVADIIEVFTNGSKLNPGLNKAIVKAGLQRINVSLEGLTNERYLQVAGIKQDVDEMYKNLINLYNVSRGSDLKIYIKIADRTSALDNNDETIFILSEEERQYFFDRFGNICDEIYIEKIVPQWAETQYDKQNSVGNTGMYDQKIKVYKEICPFIFMYLHFNWDGTVSPCTLDWPKKVNIGNSIEQSSKEIWGGHSLRSLQIAMLKGERDKINFCNNCSAPMVCVEEDLDGVKPEMLEAIGANNEEINGNNMWIKSISLGTND
;
A
#
# COMPACT_ATOMS: atom_id res chain seq x y z
N LYS A 1 -9.30 0.39 11.89
CA LYS A 1 -9.55 1.78 11.43
C LYS A 1 -8.55 2.66 12.16
N CYS A 2 -7.61 3.22 11.45
CA CYS A 2 -6.63 4.13 12.07
C CYS A 2 -6.97 5.53 11.63
N SER A 3 -6.83 6.51 12.50
CA SER A 3 -7.23 7.91 12.26
C SER A 3 -6.60 8.53 10.99
N PHE A 4 -5.41 8.06 10.62
CA PHE A 4 -4.67 8.51 9.43
C PHE A 4 -4.92 7.65 8.16
N CYS A 5 -5.86 6.72 8.19
CA CYS A 5 -6.16 5.83 7.06
C CYS A 5 -7.45 6.29 6.36
N PHE A 6 -7.46 6.28 5.02
CA PHE A 6 -8.67 6.58 4.25
C PHE A 6 -9.89 5.77 4.68
N GLN A 7 -9.69 4.54 5.18
CA GLN A 7 -10.77 3.68 5.65
C GLN A 7 -11.46 4.17 6.93
N ALA A 8 -10.89 5.14 7.65
CA ALA A 8 -11.53 5.80 8.77
C ALA A 8 -12.46 6.93 8.29
N ASP A 9 -12.18 7.53 7.14
CA ASP A 9 -12.99 8.60 6.54
C ASP A 9 -14.24 8.02 5.88
N ASN A 10 -15.25 7.72 6.70
CA ASN A 10 -16.50 7.15 6.20
C ASN A 10 -17.26 8.08 5.22
N PRO A 11 -17.30 9.42 5.42
CA PRO A 11 -17.88 10.33 4.44
C PRO A 11 -17.19 10.25 3.07
N ALA A 12 -15.85 10.28 3.03
CA ALA A 12 -15.09 10.19 1.78
C ALA A 12 -15.29 8.83 1.10
N MET A 13 -15.25 7.72 1.85
CA MET A 13 -15.53 6.38 1.31
C MET A 13 -16.94 6.26 0.73
N LYS A 14 -17.93 6.85 1.40
CA LYS A 14 -19.32 6.86 0.91
C LYS A 14 -19.46 7.71 -0.37
N ALA A 15 -18.81 8.88 -0.41
CA ALA A 15 -18.81 9.75 -1.57
C ALA A 15 -18.15 9.08 -2.79
N ALA A 16 -17.09 8.29 -2.56
CA ALA A 16 -16.44 7.48 -3.60
C ALA A 16 -17.19 6.19 -3.97
N GLY A 17 -18.35 5.91 -3.35
CA GLY A 17 -19.14 4.70 -3.64
C GLY A 17 -18.46 3.39 -3.23
N LEU A 18 -17.43 3.44 -2.38
CA LEU A 18 -16.64 2.27 -2.04
C LEU A 18 -17.39 1.30 -1.12
N LYS A 19 -17.30 0.03 -1.45
CA LYS A 19 -17.74 -1.08 -0.61
C LYS A 19 -16.53 -1.78 0.02
N ARG A 20 -16.73 -2.36 1.19
CA ARG A 20 -15.74 -3.25 1.83
C ARG A 20 -16.01 -4.68 1.39
N GLY A 21 -14.94 -5.44 1.17
CA GLY A 21 -15.05 -6.84 0.79
C GLY A 21 -13.73 -7.57 1.03
N MET A 22 -13.78 -8.88 0.78
CA MET A 22 -12.60 -9.74 0.76
C MET A 22 -12.43 -10.27 -0.66
N MET A 23 -11.21 -10.35 -1.13
CA MET A 23 -10.91 -10.93 -2.44
C MET A 23 -11.25 -12.42 -2.43
N ASP A 24 -11.99 -12.87 -3.42
CA ASP A 24 -12.24 -14.30 -3.59
C ASP A 24 -10.94 -15.05 -3.89
N ILE A 25 -10.81 -16.27 -3.38
CA ILE A 25 -9.56 -17.04 -3.53
C ILE A 25 -9.31 -17.46 -4.98
N ASP A 26 -10.35 -17.73 -5.74
CA ASP A 26 -10.19 -18.13 -7.15
C ASP A 26 -9.79 -16.91 -7.99
N LEU A 27 -10.33 -15.73 -7.69
CA LEU A 27 -9.87 -14.48 -8.28
C LEU A 27 -8.39 -14.21 -7.92
N PHE A 28 -8.00 -14.39 -6.66
CA PHE A 28 -6.61 -14.25 -6.24
C PHE A 28 -5.68 -15.20 -7.02
N LYS A 29 -6.07 -16.47 -7.13
CA LYS A 29 -5.30 -17.47 -7.89
C LYS A 29 -5.18 -17.09 -9.37
N LYS A 30 -6.27 -16.61 -9.98
CA LYS A 30 -6.27 -16.10 -11.35
C LYS A 30 -5.29 -14.95 -11.54
N ILE A 31 -5.26 -14.00 -10.60
CA ILE A 31 -4.31 -12.88 -10.62
C ILE A 31 -2.88 -13.42 -10.57
N VAL A 32 -2.57 -14.32 -9.62
CA VAL A 32 -1.24 -14.91 -9.46
C VAL A 32 -0.84 -15.74 -10.68
N ASP A 33 -1.77 -16.47 -11.32
CA ASP A 33 -1.52 -17.18 -12.57
C ASP A 33 -1.11 -16.23 -13.70
N GLY A 34 -1.80 -15.08 -13.81
CA GLY A 34 -1.42 -14.04 -14.78
C GLY A 34 -0.06 -13.39 -14.48
N LEU A 35 0.42 -13.41 -13.21
CA LEU A 35 1.77 -12.94 -12.90
C LEU A 35 2.85 -13.89 -13.43
N SER A 36 2.56 -15.18 -13.62
CA SER A 36 3.51 -16.14 -14.23
C SER A 36 3.69 -15.98 -15.74
N GLU A 37 2.89 -15.13 -16.38
CA GLU A 37 3.04 -14.78 -17.79
C GLU A 37 4.17 -13.78 -18.07
N PHE A 38 4.69 -13.11 -17.02
CA PHE A 38 5.84 -12.21 -17.15
C PHE A 38 7.13 -13.01 -17.33
N ASP A 39 8.05 -12.46 -18.14
CA ASP A 39 9.32 -13.13 -18.46
C ASP A 39 10.26 -13.15 -17.24
N ASP A 40 10.21 -12.11 -16.42
CA ASP A 40 10.98 -11.98 -15.20
C ASP A 40 10.10 -12.10 -13.96
N LYS A 41 10.69 -12.58 -12.86
CA LYS A 41 10.03 -12.56 -11.55
C LYS A 41 9.81 -11.14 -11.08
N LEU A 42 8.67 -10.92 -10.46
CA LEU A 42 8.41 -9.68 -9.74
C LEU A 42 9.34 -9.57 -8.52
N LYS A 43 9.74 -8.38 -8.18
CA LYS A 43 10.48 -8.16 -6.93
C LYS A 43 9.65 -8.51 -5.70
N LYS A 44 8.35 -8.12 -5.71
CA LYS A 44 7.46 -8.36 -4.57
C LYS A 44 6.02 -8.58 -4.99
N VAL A 45 5.37 -9.51 -4.31
CA VAL A 45 3.91 -9.56 -4.19
C VAL A 45 3.54 -9.12 -2.78
N LYS A 46 2.76 -8.03 -2.67
CA LYS A 46 2.32 -7.45 -1.41
C LYS A 46 0.86 -7.80 -1.17
N ILE A 47 0.55 -8.42 -0.04
CA ILE A 47 -0.82 -8.80 0.34
C ILE A 47 -1.28 -7.90 1.48
N GLY A 48 -2.45 -7.28 1.32
CA GLY A 48 -3.09 -6.52 2.39
C GLY A 48 -2.70 -5.06 2.50
N ASN A 49 -2.50 -4.38 1.40
CA ASN A 49 -2.23 -2.94 1.42
C ASN A 49 -3.48 -2.11 1.76
N HIS A 50 -4.67 -2.61 1.41
CA HIS A 50 -5.96 -2.09 1.87
C HIS A 50 -6.64 -3.12 2.76
N GLY A 51 -7.16 -2.68 3.92
CA GLY A 51 -7.78 -3.57 4.90
C GLY A 51 -6.78 -4.25 5.83
N GLU A 52 -7.20 -5.38 6.39
CA GLU A 52 -6.40 -6.20 7.29
C GLU A 52 -6.35 -7.65 6.77
N PRO A 53 -5.23 -8.09 6.20
CA PRO A 53 -5.14 -9.39 5.55
C PRO A 53 -5.30 -10.58 6.51
N THR A 54 -4.94 -10.40 7.79
CA THR A 54 -5.09 -11.49 8.78
C THR A 54 -6.56 -11.78 9.15
N LEU A 55 -7.50 -10.96 8.67
CA LEU A 55 -8.93 -11.28 8.71
C LEU A 55 -9.35 -12.26 7.62
N HIS A 56 -8.52 -12.43 6.57
CA HIS A 56 -8.85 -13.33 5.48
C HIS A 56 -8.60 -14.79 5.88
N PRO A 57 -9.63 -15.66 5.92
CA PRO A 57 -9.48 -17.04 6.44
C PRO A 57 -8.53 -17.90 5.60
N LYS A 58 -8.34 -17.53 4.34
CA LYS A 58 -7.46 -18.23 3.39
C LYS A 58 -6.11 -17.54 3.17
N LEU A 59 -5.70 -16.61 4.06
CA LEU A 59 -4.39 -15.94 3.91
C LEU A 59 -3.21 -16.91 3.79
N PRO A 60 -3.10 -17.99 4.59
CA PRO A 60 -2.02 -18.98 4.41
C PRO A 60 -2.08 -19.69 3.04
N GLU A 61 -3.29 -19.98 2.53
CA GLU A 61 -3.46 -20.56 1.18
C GLU A 61 -3.00 -19.60 0.07
N MET A 62 -3.30 -18.30 0.22
CA MET A 62 -2.84 -17.27 -0.72
C MET A 62 -1.31 -17.18 -0.76
N ILE A 63 -0.67 -17.21 0.40
CA ILE A 63 0.80 -17.18 0.53
C ILE A 63 1.42 -18.43 -0.11
N ASP A 64 0.93 -19.60 0.26
CA ASP A 64 1.41 -20.89 -0.25
C ASP A 64 1.26 -20.98 -1.79
N TYR A 65 0.10 -20.57 -2.31
CA TYR A 65 -0.14 -20.55 -3.75
C TYR A 65 0.85 -19.62 -4.48
N THR A 66 1.05 -18.41 -3.98
CA THR A 66 2.00 -17.45 -4.57
C THR A 66 3.44 -17.98 -4.51
N ARG A 67 3.81 -18.60 -3.38
CA ARG A 67 5.14 -19.21 -3.19
C ARG A 67 5.39 -20.33 -4.19
N ASN A 68 4.43 -21.25 -4.33
CA ASN A 68 4.55 -22.41 -5.22
C ASN A 68 4.58 -22.00 -6.70
N LYS A 69 3.92 -20.92 -7.08
CA LYS A 69 4.01 -20.36 -8.44
C LYS A 69 5.35 -19.69 -8.73
N GLY A 70 6.08 -19.27 -7.70
CA GLY A 70 7.42 -18.68 -7.85
C GLY A 70 7.46 -17.36 -8.61
N VAL A 71 6.35 -16.61 -8.64
CA VAL A 71 6.15 -15.38 -9.44
C VAL A 71 6.87 -14.15 -8.89
N ALA A 72 7.38 -14.22 -7.65
CA ALA A 72 8.06 -13.10 -7.01
C ALA A 72 9.23 -13.56 -6.15
N ASP A 73 10.20 -12.67 -5.95
CA ASP A 73 11.31 -12.91 -5.03
C ASP A 73 10.86 -12.85 -3.58
N ILE A 74 9.94 -11.92 -3.26
CA ILE A 74 9.44 -11.69 -1.90
C ILE A 74 7.91 -11.66 -1.89
N ILE A 75 7.33 -12.47 -1.00
CA ILE A 75 5.91 -12.36 -0.62
C ILE A 75 5.85 -11.62 0.70
N GLU A 76 5.14 -10.49 0.70
CA GLU A 76 5.09 -9.56 1.81
C GLU A 76 3.64 -9.34 2.28
N VAL A 77 3.42 -9.36 3.59
CA VAL A 77 2.11 -9.10 4.22
C VAL A 77 2.21 -7.85 5.09
N PHE A 78 1.21 -6.96 4.96
CA PHE A 78 1.04 -5.79 5.84
C PHE A 78 -0.10 -6.05 6.80
N THR A 79 0.13 -5.94 8.11
CA THR A 79 -0.87 -6.21 9.14
C THR A 79 -0.75 -5.24 10.30
N ASN A 80 -1.88 -4.97 10.96
CA ASN A 80 -1.88 -4.29 12.24
C ASN A 80 -1.59 -5.23 13.44
N GLY A 81 -1.32 -6.50 13.18
CA GLY A 81 -0.97 -7.50 14.19
C GLY A 81 -2.12 -8.00 15.08
N SER A 82 -3.30 -7.36 15.03
CA SER A 82 -4.38 -7.61 16.00
C SER A 82 -4.98 -9.02 15.96
N LYS A 83 -4.77 -9.76 14.87
CA LYS A 83 -5.29 -11.14 14.70
C LYS A 83 -4.19 -12.20 14.69
N LEU A 84 -2.94 -11.81 14.83
CA LEU A 84 -1.84 -12.76 15.00
C LEU A 84 -2.10 -13.59 16.26
N ASN A 85 -1.85 -14.88 16.12
CA ASN A 85 -1.97 -15.87 17.19
C ASN A 85 -1.11 -17.10 16.84
N PRO A 86 -0.82 -17.99 17.78
CA PRO A 86 0.08 -19.11 17.52
C PRO A 86 -0.31 -19.99 16.31
N GLY A 87 -1.61 -20.19 16.09
CA GLY A 87 -2.12 -20.98 14.96
C GLY A 87 -1.84 -20.32 13.62
N LEU A 88 -2.21 -19.03 13.49
CA LEU A 88 -1.98 -18.25 12.26
C LEU A 88 -0.48 -18.05 12.01
N ASN A 89 0.30 -17.73 13.05
CA ASN A 89 1.74 -17.56 12.96
C ASN A 89 2.43 -18.79 12.35
N LYS A 90 2.12 -19.98 12.89
CA LYS A 90 2.62 -21.25 12.35
C LYS A 90 2.17 -21.49 10.91
N ALA A 91 0.93 -21.16 10.58
CA ALA A 91 0.37 -21.36 9.25
C ALA A 91 1.05 -20.49 8.19
N ILE A 92 1.25 -19.17 8.45
CA ILE A 92 1.89 -18.24 7.49
C ILE A 92 3.39 -18.55 7.33
N VAL A 93 4.08 -18.95 8.39
CA VAL A 93 5.49 -19.40 8.30
C VAL A 93 5.58 -20.67 7.46
N LYS A 94 4.73 -21.67 7.72
CA LYS A 94 4.67 -22.90 6.92
C LYS A 94 4.34 -22.64 5.45
N ALA A 95 3.48 -21.68 5.17
CA ALA A 95 3.12 -21.28 3.82
C ALA A 95 4.26 -20.57 3.05
N GLY A 96 5.38 -20.26 3.71
CA GLY A 96 6.56 -19.68 3.11
C GLY A 96 6.49 -18.15 2.94
N LEU A 97 5.80 -17.44 3.85
CA LEU A 97 5.87 -15.98 3.91
C LEU A 97 7.31 -15.54 4.13
N GLN A 98 7.75 -14.51 3.38
CA GLN A 98 9.14 -14.04 3.43
C GLN A 98 9.29 -12.70 4.14
N ARG A 99 8.23 -11.87 4.19
CA ARG A 99 8.24 -10.62 4.93
C ARG A 99 6.87 -10.32 5.54
N ILE A 100 6.86 -9.90 6.79
CA ILE A 100 5.66 -9.38 7.46
C ILE A 100 5.96 -8.00 8.03
N ASN A 101 5.12 -7.02 7.66
CA ASN A 101 5.19 -5.67 8.20
C ASN A 101 4.06 -5.51 9.21
N VAL A 102 4.43 -5.33 10.47
CA VAL A 102 3.49 -5.15 11.57
C VAL A 102 3.47 -3.67 11.96
N SER A 103 2.34 -3.01 11.72
CA SER A 103 2.12 -1.63 12.11
C SER A 103 1.42 -1.59 13.46
N LEU A 104 2.06 -0.98 14.45
CA LEU A 104 1.47 -0.74 15.77
C LEU A 104 0.78 0.61 15.79
N GLU A 105 -0.42 0.65 16.34
CA GLU A 105 -1.21 1.89 16.43
C GLU A 105 -1.04 2.60 17.78
N GLY A 106 -0.30 2.00 18.69
CA GLY A 106 0.02 2.53 20.02
C GLY A 106 0.77 1.51 20.88
N LEU A 107 1.28 1.98 22.01
CA LEU A 107 2.03 1.17 22.98
C LEU A 107 1.19 0.75 24.18
N THR A 108 -0.05 1.25 24.28
CA THR A 108 -0.99 0.96 25.34
C THR A 108 -2.39 0.65 24.81
N ASN A 109 -3.19 -0.07 25.60
CA ASN A 109 -4.58 -0.38 25.27
C ASN A 109 -5.41 0.89 25.04
N GLU A 110 -5.14 1.91 25.84
CA GLU A 110 -5.82 3.20 25.75
C GLU A 110 -5.49 3.91 24.41
N ARG A 111 -4.20 3.92 24.00
CA ARG A 111 -3.78 4.51 22.74
C ARG A 111 -4.42 3.81 21.55
N TYR A 112 -4.51 2.48 21.56
CA TYR A 112 -5.22 1.73 20.51
C TYR A 112 -6.69 2.13 20.40
N LEU A 113 -7.36 2.34 21.53
CA LEU A 113 -8.75 2.80 21.54
C LEU A 113 -8.88 4.21 20.94
N GLN A 114 -7.99 5.11 21.31
CA GLN A 114 -7.99 6.51 20.85
C GLN A 114 -7.68 6.63 19.35
N VAL A 115 -6.69 5.90 18.84
CA VAL A 115 -6.19 6.03 17.46
C VAL A 115 -6.93 5.13 16.47
N ALA A 116 -7.26 3.90 16.88
CA ALA A 116 -7.85 2.89 15.98
C ALA A 116 -9.30 2.55 16.32
N GLY A 117 -9.85 3.05 17.42
CA GLY A 117 -11.22 2.78 17.83
C GLY A 117 -11.48 1.31 18.21
N ILE A 118 -10.45 0.57 18.57
CA ILE A 118 -10.55 -0.84 18.96
C ILE A 118 -9.98 -1.07 20.34
N LYS A 119 -10.60 -1.99 21.08
CA LYS A 119 -10.02 -2.53 22.31
C LYS A 119 -8.98 -3.57 21.94
N GLN A 120 -7.71 -3.26 22.11
CA GLN A 120 -6.59 -4.16 21.86
C GLN A 120 -5.89 -4.46 23.18
N ASP A 121 -5.65 -5.73 23.47
CA ASP A 121 -4.73 -6.15 24.53
C ASP A 121 -3.30 -6.13 23.95
N VAL A 122 -2.54 -5.09 24.29
CA VAL A 122 -1.18 -4.89 23.77
C VAL A 122 -0.21 -5.93 24.33
N ASP A 123 -0.42 -6.42 25.55
CA ASP A 123 0.44 -7.46 26.15
C ASP A 123 0.21 -8.83 25.49
N GLU A 124 -1.04 -9.15 25.18
CA GLU A 124 -1.36 -10.36 24.42
C GLU A 124 -0.83 -10.29 22.98
N MET A 125 -0.95 -9.14 22.33
CA MET A 125 -0.37 -8.93 21.02
C MET A 125 1.16 -9.09 21.05
N TYR A 126 1.82 -8.54 22.06
CA TYR A 126 3.26 -8.70 22.24
C TYR A 126 3.66 -10.18 22.40
N LYS A 127 2.91 -10.97 23.19
CA LYS A 127 3.12 -12.43 23.32
C LYS A 127 2.96 -13.14 21.96
N ASN A 128 1.98 -12.72 21.17
CA ASN A 128 1.76 -13.28 19.82
C ASN A 128 2.88 -12.91 18.85
N LEU A 129 3.49 -11.72 18.98
CA LEU A 129 4.67 -11.31 18.22
C LEU A 129 5.92 -12.10 18.65
N ILE A 130 6.13 -12.34 19.95
CA ILE A 130 7.18 -13.25 20.44
C ILE A 130 7.00 -14.65 19.85
N ASN A 131 5.77 -15.16 19.86
CA ASN A 131 5.48 -16.46 19.25
C ASN A 131 5.83 -16.47 17.76
N LEU A 132 5.43 -15.42 17.00
CA LEU A 132 5.76 -15.28 15.57
C LEU A 132 7.29 -15.30 15.38
N TYR A 133 8.01 -14.50 16.15
CA TYR A 133 9.47 -14.46 16.11
C TYR A 133 10.08 -15.83 16.35
N ASN A 134 9.63 -16.56 17.37
CA ASN A 134 10.16 -17.88 17.71
C ASN A 134 9.88 -18.93 16.62
N VAL A 135 8.64 -18.98 16.08
CA VAL A 135 8.29 -19.95 15.04
C VAL A 135 8.87 -19.62 13.68
N SER A 136 9.29 -18.39 13.44
CA SER A 136 9.94 -17.97 12.20
C SER A 136 11.44 -18.27 12.16
N ARG A 137 12.07 -18.60 13.30
CA ARG A 137 13.50 -18.90 13.31
C ARG A 137 13.80 -20.18 12.52
N GLY A 138 14.78 -20.09 11.64
CA GLY A 138 15.10 -21.15 10.68
C GLY A 138 14.26 -21.15 9.40
N SER A 139 13.37 -20.17 9.23
CA SER A 139 12.68 -19.88 7.96
C SER A 139 13.21 -18.61 7.31
N ASP A 140 12.75 -18.32 6.07
CA ASP A 140 13.11 -17.11 5.33
C ASP A 140 12.34 -15.86 5.83
N LEU A 141 11.39 -15.99 6.76
CA LEU A 141 10.53 -14.88 7.19
C LEU A 141 11.32 -13.80 7.93
N LYS A 142 11.23 -12.57 7.42
CA LYS A 142 11.69 -11.35 8.07
C LYS A 142 10.52 -10.60 8.67
N ILE A 143 10.67 -10.20 9.93
CA ILE A 143 9.67 -9.47 10.69
C ILE A 143 10.11 -8.01 10.78
N TYR A 144 9.29 -7.12 10.26
CA TYR A 144 9.44 -5.68 10.38
C TYR A 144 8.34 -5.12 11.27
N ILE A 145 8.71 -4.46 12.36
CA ILE A 145 7.76 -3.81 13.28
C ILE A 145 7.94 -2.30 13.19
N LYS A 146 6.83 -1.60 13.04
CA LYS A 146 6.83 -0.14 12.95
C LYS A 146 5.72 0.49 13.77
N ILE A 147 5.94 1.75 14.16
CA ILE A 147 4.95 2.61 14.80
C ILE A 147 5.03 4.00 14.18
N ALA A 148 3.92 4.72 14.17
CA ALA A 148 3.91 6.11 13.73
C ALA A 148 4.48 7.03 14.82
N ASP A 149 5.32 8.01 14.43
CA ASP A 149 5.86 9.02 15.34
C ASP A 149 4.77 9.97 15.86
N ARG A 150 3.71 10.13 15.09
CA ARG A 150 2.59 11.03 15.34
C ARG A 150 1.30 10.43 14.83
N THR A 151 0.24 10.50 15.63
CA THR A 151 -1.12 10.09 15.25
C THR A 151 -2.13 11.11 15.77
N SER A 152 -3.37 11.03 15.29
CA SER A 152 -4.49 11.83 15.82
C SER A 152 -5.54 10.93 16.45
N ALA A 153 -6.44 11.50 17.24
CA ALA A 153 -7.62 10.80 17.72
C ALA A 153 -8.52 10.39 16.54
N LEU A 154 -9.21 9.25 16.68
CA LEU A 154 -10.14 8.77 15.67
C LEU A 154 -11.43 9.58 15.63
N ASP A 155 -11.82 10.21 16.73
CA ASP A 155 -13.00 11.06 16.80
C ASP A 155 -12.72 12.37 16.05
N ASN A 156 -13.48 12.64 15.00
CA ASN A 156 -13.34 13.84 14.18
C ASN A 156 -13.65 15.15 14.93
N ASN A 157 -14.25 15.07 16.11
CA ASN A 157 -14.48 16.22 17.00
C ASN A 157 -13.33 16.43 17.99
N ASP A 158 -12.38 15.49 18.07
CA ASP A 158 -11.21 15.56 18.94
C ASP A 158 -9.96 15.86 18.08
N GLU A 159 -9.45 17.09 18.16
CA GLU A 159 -8.23 17.51 17.47
C GLU A 159 -6.94 17.06 18.19
N THR A 160 -7.06 16.19 19.19
CA THR A 160 -5.92 15.71 19.95
C THR A 160 -4.92 14.97 19.04
N ILE A 161 -3.68 15.46 19.08
CA ILE A 161 -2.55 14.87 18.39
C ILE A 161 -1.67 14.16 19.43
N PHE A 162 -1.33 12.91 19.14
CA PHE A 162 -0.44 12.10 19.95
C PHE A 162 0.93 12.04 19.28
N ILE A 163 1.96 12.49 19.97
CA ILE A 163 3.36 12.43 19.55
C ILE A 163 4.07 11.46 20.49
N LEU A 164 4.87 10.54 19.95
CA LEU A 164 5.68 9.66 20.79
C LEU A 164 6.71 10.48 21.58
N SER A 165 6.69 10.37 22.90
CA SER A 165 7.73 10.93 23.75
C SER A 165 9.05 10.14 23.58
N GLU A 166 10.15 10.71 24.08
CA GLU A 166 11.45 9.99 24.05
C GLU A 166 11.40 8.71 24.89
N GLU A 167 10.66 8.68 26.00
CA GLU A 167 10.45 7.50 26.82
C GLU A 167 9.64 6.44 26.07
N GLU A 168 8.58 6.84 25.33
CA GLU A 168 7.78 5.93 24.49
C GLU A 168 8.61 5.37 23.33
N ARG A 169 9.49 6.19 22.73
CA ARG A 169 10.42 5.75 21.67
C ARG A 169 11.39 4.71 22.21
N GLN A 170 12.03 4.99 23.34
CA GLN A 170 12.95 4.04 23.98
C GLN A 170 12.20 2.76 24.38
N TYR A 171 11.02 2.86 24.98
CA TYR A 171 10.20 1.70 25.33
C TYR A 171 9.82 0.86 24.11
N PHE A 172 9.52 1.49 22.96
CA PHE A 172 9.24 0.78 21.72
C PHE A 172 10.44 -0.05 21.26
N PHE A 173 11.63 0.55 21.22
CA PHE A 173 12.84 -0.16 20.82
C PHE A 173 13.23 -1.26 21.80
N ASP A 174 13.16 -1.01 23.10
CA ASP A 174 13.52 -1.98 24.14
C ASP A 174 12.57 -3.19 24.14
N ARG A 175 11.28 -2.93 23.95
CA ARG A 175 10.27 -3.97 23.99
C ARG A 175 10.20 -4.81 22.72
N PHE A 176 10.27 -4.18 21.55
CA PHE A 176 10.02 -4.85 20.27
C PHE A 176 11.29 -5.16 19.48
N GLY A 177 12.39 -4.49 19.73
CA GLY A 177 13.63 -4.64 18.95
C GLY A 177 14.23 -6.04 18.97
N ASN A 178 14.06 -6.78 20.07
CA ASN A 178 14.60 -8.15 20.22
C ASN A 178 13.71 -9.24 19.61
N ILE A 179 12.54 -8.89 19.08
CA ILE A 179 11.57 -9.84 18.51
C ILE A 179 11.21 -9.53 17.06
N CYS A 180 12.09 -8.84 16.35
CA CYS A 180 11.96 -8.54 14.94
C CYS A 180 13.34 -8.51 14.26
N ASP A 181 13.35 -8.46 12.93
CA ASP A 181 14.56 -8.30 12.12
C ASP A 181 14.80 -6.82 11.79
N GLU A 182 13.72 -6.03 11.71
CA GLU A 182 13.76 -4.59 11.43
C GLU A 182 12.73 -3.87 12.30
N ILE A 183 13.09 -2.68 12.79
CA ILE A 183 12.21 -1.85 13.62
C ILE A 183 12.36 -0.37 13.23
N TYR A 184 11.25 0.36 13.13
CA TYR A 184 11.28 1.74 12.71
C TYR A 184 10.13 2.56 13.28
N ILE A 185 10.37 3.86 13.47
CA ILE A 185 9.34 4.86 13.79
C ILE A 185 9.08 5.66 12.53
N GLU A 186 7.93 5.45 11.89
CA GLU A 186 7.57 6.11 10.63
C GLU A 186 6.99 7.50 10.85
N LYS A 187 7.33 8.42 9.94
CA LYS A 187 6.62 9.69 9.85
C LYS A 187 5.30 9.53 9.12
N ILE A 188 4.25 10.05 9.72
CA ILE A 188 2.97 10.15 9.04
C ILE A 188 2.98 11.37 8.11
N VAL A 189 2.72 11.12 6.85
CA VAL A 189 2.71 12.14 5.78
C VAL A 189 1.37 12.15 5.06
N PRO A 190 0.98 13.27 4.43
CA PRO A 190 -0.24 13.34 3.62
C PRO A 190 -0.08 12.46 2.37
N GLN A 191 -0.64 11.26 2.40
CA GLN A 191 -0.56 10.28 1.30
C GLN A 191 -1.92 9.82 0.79
N TRP A 192 -3.00 10.10 1.53
CA TRP A 192 -4.35 9.69 1.18
C TRP A 192 -5.13 10.86 0.62
N ALA A 193 -4.76 11.29 -0.60
CA ALA A 193 -5.39 12.43 -1.26
C ALA A 193 -6.92 12.39 -1.16
N GLU A 194 -7.55 13.56 -1.00
CA GLU A 194 -8.99 13.77 -0.89
C GLU A 194 -9.63 13.26 0.42
N THR A 195 -8.88 12.72 1.36
CA THR A 195 -9.38 12.43 2.71
C THR A 195 -9.36 13.67 3.60
N GLN A 196 -10.17 13.65 4.65
CA GLN A 196 -10.13 14.71 5.67
C GLN A 196 -8.76 14.76 6.35
N TYR A 197 -8.14 13.61 6.60
CA TYR A 197 -6.80 13.51 7.15
C TYR A 197 -5.76 14.22 6.28
N ASP A 198 -5.78 13.99 4.97
CA ASP A 198 -4.82 14.60 4.04
C ASP A 198 -4.96 16.13 4.01
N LYS A 199 -6.19 16.65 4.11
CA LYS A 199 -6.46 18.08 4.19
C LYS A 199 -5.95 18.74 5.48
N GLN A 200 -5.88 18.00 6.57
CA GLN A 200 -5.41 18.49 7.87
C GLN A 200 -3.88 18.47 8.01
N ASN A 201 -3.19 17.72 7.15
CA ASN A 201 -1.75 17.56 7.22
C ASN A 201 -1.08 18.28 6.05
N SER A 202 -0.19 19.21 6.38
CA SER A 202 0.66 19.86 5.37
C SER A 202 1.87 19.00 5.03
N VAL A 203 2.34 19.13 3.81
CA VAL A 203 3.63 18.58 3.39
C VAL A 203 4.72 19.29 4.21
N GLY A 204 5.41 18.54 5.08
CA GLY A 204 6.55 19.06 5.83
C GLY A 204 7.81 19.18 4.98
N ASN A 205 8.95 19.41 5.61
CA ASN A 205 10.24 19.51 4.93
C ASN A 205 10.90 18.15 4.64
N THR A 206 10.37 17.07 5.21
CA THR A 206 10.87 15.70 5.04
C THR A 206 9.71 14.73 4.76
N GLY A 207 9.98 13.74 3.94
CA GLY A 207 9.03 12.68 3.62
C GLY A 207 8.98 11.58 4.68
N MET A 208 8.28 10.48 4.34
CA MET A 208 8.02 9.34 5.21
C MET A 208 9.30 8.70 5.77
N TYR A 209 10.37 8.71 5.00
CA TYR A 209 11.68 8.10 5.33
C TYR A 209 12.76 9.15 5.62
N ASP A 210 12.38 10.31 6.13
CA ASP A 210 13.29 11.45 6.40
C ASP A 210 14.00 12.04 5.18
N GLN A 211 13.66 11.60 3.97
CA GLN A 211 14.18 12.18 2.74
C GLN A 211 13.76 13.65 2.60
N LYS A 212 14.63 14.49 2.06
CA LYS A 212 14.30 15.89 1.75
C LYS A 212 13.23 15.91 0.67
N ILE A 213 12.16 16.65 0.92
CA ILE A 213 11.09 16.82 -0.06
C ILE A 213 11.50 17.87 -1.09
N LYS A 214 11.42 17.50 -2.38
CA LYS A 214 11.41 18.48 -3.47
C LYS A 214 10.05 19.19 -3.50
N VAL A 215 10.05 20.44 -3.92
CA VAL A 215 8.83 21.26 -3.98
C VAL A 215 7.76 20.61 -4.88
N TYR A 216 8.18 19.93 -5.95
CA TYR A 216 7.29 19.21 -6.86
C TYR A 216 8.06 18.17 -7.67
N LYS A 217 7.45 16.99 -7.90
CA LYS A 217 7.88 15.98 -8.86
C LYS A 217 6.81 15.84 -9.93
N GLU A 218 7.15 16.01 -11.18
CA GLU A 218 6.22 15.87 -12.30
C GLU A 218 5.86 14.42 -12.54
N ILE A 219 6.85 13.53 -12.43
CA ILE A 219 6.68 12.10 -12.68
C ILE A 219 6.48 11.35 -11.36
N CYS A 220 5.41 10.57 -11.30
CA CYS A 220 5.18 9.63 -10.21
C CYS A 220 5.77 8.26 -10.56
N PRO A 221 6.76 7.74 -9.82
CA PRO A 221 7.35 6.43 -10.07
C PRO A 221 6.36 5.26 -9.93
N PHE A 222 5.33 5.40 -9.09
CA PHE A 222 4.43 4.29 -8.75
C PHE A 222 3.76 3.65 -9.97
N ILE A 223 3.35 4.43 -10.97
CA ILE A 223 2.66 3.90 -12.16
C ILE A 223 3.59 3.08 -13.09
N PHE A 224 4.90 3.10 -12.84
CA PHE A 224 5.90 2.28 -13.54
C PHE A 224 6.34 1.06 -12.72
N MET A 225 5.82 0.91 -11.49
CA MET A 225 6.30 -0.09 -10.53
C MET A 225 5.20 -1.01 -10.03
N TYR A 226 3.92 -0.63 -10.11
CA TYR A 226 2.83 -1.32 -9.42
C TYR A 226 1.64 -1.62 -10.33
N LEU A 227 0.99 -2.75 -10.03
CA LEU A 227 -0.44 -2.98 -10.24
C LEU A 227 -1.08 -3.19 -8.87
N HIS A 228 -2.17 -2.50 -8.60
CA HIS A 228 -2.95 -2.69 -7.39
C HIS A 228 -4.28 -3.37 -7.73
N PHE A 229 -4.39 -4.64 -7.38
CA PHE A 229 -5.59 -5.45 -7.56
C PHE A 229 -6.54 -5.25 -6.38
N ASN A 230 -7.71 -4.74 -6.63
CA ASN A 230 -8.75 -4.56 -5.63
C ASN A 230 -9.52 -5.87 -5.42
N TRP A 231 -10.18 -6.00 -4.27
CA TRP A 231 -10.94 -7.22 -3.91
C TRP A 231 -12.08 -7.55 -4.88
N ASP A 232 -12.60 -6.56 -5.62
CA ASP A 232 -13.68 -6.69 -6.61
C ASP A 232 -13.19 -6.93 -8.05
N GLY A 233 -11.89 -7.11 -8.23
CA GLY A 233 -11.26 -7.37 -9.52
C GLY A 233 -10.82 -6.13 -10.29
N THR A 234 -11.28 -4.93 -9.92
CA THR A 234 -10.79 -3.68 -10.53
C THR A 234 -9.30 -3.50 -10.25
N VAL A 235 -8.56 -2.89 -11.18
CA VAL A 235 -7.12 -2.68 -11.06
C VAL A 235 -6.78 -1.21 -11.17
N SER A 236 -6.10 -0.69 -10.14
CA SER A 236 -5.57 0.66 -10.09
C SER A 236 -4.06 0.66 -10.39
N PRO A 237 -3.49 1.73 -10.97
CA PRO A 237 -2.06 1.82 -11.27
C PRO A 237 -1.20 2.02 -10.03
N CYS A 238 -1.83 2.35 -8.90
CA CYS A 238 -1.18 2.69 -7.66
C CYS A 238 -2.08 2.32 -6.47
N THR A 239 -1.47 1.88 -5.38
CA THR A 239 -2.18 1.56 -4.14
C THR A 239 -2.81 2.78 -3.45
N LEU A 240 -2.34 3.98 -3.75
CA LEU A 240 -2.87 5.21 -3.14
C LEU A 240 -4.12 5.74 -3.84
N ASP A 241 -4.46 5.24 -5.03
CA ASP A 241 -5.76 5.49 -5.67
C ASP A 241 -6.88 4.72 -4.97
N TRP A 242 -7.06 5.05 -3.68
CA TRP A 242 -8.06 4.40 -2.82
C TRP A 242 -9.50 4.61 -3.31
N PRO A 243 -9.87 5.74 -3.97
CA PRO A 243 -11.23 5.93 -4.49
C PRO A 243 -11.44 5.25 -5.84
N LYS A 244 -10.41 4.57 -6.39
CA LYS A 244 -10.45 3.86 -7.68
C LYS A 244 -10.82 4.77 -8.86
N LYS A 245 -10.33 6.01 -8.84
CA LYS A 245 -10.60 7.00 -9.88
C LYS A 245 -9.84 6.74 -11.18
N VAL A 246 -8.73 6.00 -11.10
CA VAL A 246 -7.90 5.62 -12.25
C VAL A 246 -7.98 4.09 -12.40
N ASN A 247 -9.03 3.61 -13.07
CA ASN A 247 -9.16 2.19 -13.38
C ASN A 247 -8.41 1.87 -14.67
N ILE A 248 -7.46 0.92 -14.61
CA ILE A 248 -6.63 0.51 -15.76
C ILE A 248 -6.98 -0.89 -16.27
N GLY A 249 -7.91 -1.60 -15.64
CA GLY A 249 -8.32 -2.93 -16.06
C GLY A 249 -9.18 -3.66 -15.05
N ASN A 250 -9.57 -4.88 -15.43
CA ASN A 250 -10.36 -5.76 -14.58
C ASN A 250 -9.78 -7.18 -14.63
N SER A 251 -9.27 -7.67 -13.50
CA SER A 251 -8.67 -8.99 -13.38
C SER A 251 -9.67 -10.16 -13.47
N ILE A 252 -10.98 -9.89 -13.46
CA ILE A 252 -12.00 -10.89 -13.77
C ILE A 252 -11.97 -11.23 -15.27
N GLU A 253 -11.66 -10.26 -16.12
CA GLU A 253 -11.73 -10.37 -17.58
C GLU A 253 -10.34 -10.53 -18.23
N GLN A 254 -9.32 -9.89 -17.64
CA GLN A 254 -7.97 -9.75 -18.18
C GLN A 254 -6.94 -10.46 -17.31
N SER A 255 -5.85 -10.94 -17.90
CA SER A 255 -4.68 -11.40 -17.15
C SER A 255 -3.86 -10.20 -16.62
N SER A 256 -3.01 -10.46 -15.64
CA SER A 256 -2.12 -9.43 -15.07
C SER A 256 -1.17 -8.85 -16.13
N LYS A 257 -0.67 -9.68 -17.05
CA LYS A 257 0.21 -9.25 -18.16
C LYS A 257 -0.54 -8.41 -19.20
N GLU A 258 -1.79 -8.77 -19.52
CA GLU A 258 -2.64 -7.98 -20.42
C GLU A 258 -2.94 -6.59 -19.84
N ILE A 259 -3.20 -6.48 -18.53
CA ILE A 259 -3.43 -5.20 -17.89
C ILE A 259 -2.15 -4.36 -17.85
N TRP A 260 -0.99 -4.97 -17.54
CA TRP A 260 0.30 -4.28 -17.53
C TRP A 260 0.70 -3.74 -18.90
N GLY A 261 0.52 -4.52 -19.97
CA GLY A 261 0.77 -4.11 -21.34
C GLY A 261 -0.40 -3.36 -22.00
N GLY A 262 -1.49 -3.17 -21.26
CA GLY A 262 -2.73 -2.62 -21.79
C GLY A 262 -2.66 -1.12 -22.12
N HIS A 263 -3.52 -0.72 -23.06
CA HIS A 263 -3.59 0.66 -23.55
C HIS A 263 -3.81 1.68 -22.41
N SER A 264 -4.66 1.37 -21.42
CA SER A 264 -5.00 2.28 -20.32
C SER A 264 -3.77 2.64 -19.48
N LEU A 265 -2.98 1.65 -19.02
CA LEU A 265 -1.77 1.91 -18.23
C LEU A 265 -0.71 2.60 -19.07
N ARG A 266 -0.46 2.11 -20.31
CA ARG A 266 0.53 2.68 -21.22
C ARG A 266 0.28 4.16 -21.46
N SER A 267 -0.93 4.50 -21.74
CA SER A 267 -1.32 5.84 -22.02
C SER A 267 -1.20 6.77 -20.79
N LEU A 268 -1.53 6.25 -19.60
CA LEU A 268 -1.30 6.94 -18.33
C LEU A 268 0.21 7.21 -18.11
N GLN A 269 1.07 6.23 -18.42
CA GLN A 269 2.53 6.37 -18.35
C GLN A 269 3.05 7.44 -19.30
N ILE A 270 2.58 7.45 -20.55
CA ILE A 270 2.96 8.49 -21.55
C ILE A 270 2.52 9.86 -21.08
N ALA A 271 1.29 10.02 -20.60
CA ALA A 271 0.80 11.31 -20.09
C ALA A 271 1.64 11.80 -18.91
N MET A 272 2.01 10.90 -18.00
CA MET A 272 2.89 11.23 -16.88
C MET A 272 4.26 11.72 -17.36
N LEU A 273 4.87 11.03 -18.36
CA LEU A 273 6.17 11.40 -18.92
C LEU A 273 6.11 12.69 -19.75
N LYS A 274 4.95 13.05 -20.27
CA LYS A 274 4.71 14.37 -20.91
C LYS A 274 4.57 15.51 -19.90
N GLY A 275 4.61 15.24 -18.59
CA GLY A 275 4.38 16.23 -17.54
C GLY A 275 2.89 16.60 -17.37
N GLU A 276 1.97 15.77 -17.85
CA GLU A 276 0.52 16.01 -17.79
C GLU A 276 -0.13 15.45 -16.50
N ARG A 277 0.63 15.28 -15.44
CA ARG A 277 0.14 14.76 -14.15
C ARG A 277 -1.01 15.55 -13.58
N ASP A 278 -1.00 16.87 -13.79
CA ASP A 278 -2.05 17.79 -13.36
C ASP A 278 -3.40 17.55 -14.06
N LYS A 279 -3.38 16.90 -15.22
CA LYS A 279 -4.58 16.54 -15.99
C LYS A 279 -5.17 15.17 -15.61
N ILE A 280 -4.41 14.36 -14.85
CA ILE A 280 -4.86 13.04 -14.44
C ILE A 280 -5.67 13.16 -13.15
N ASN A 281 -6.94 12.77 -13.21
CA ASN A 281 -7.82 12.78 -12.05
C ASN A 281 -7.18 11.99 -10.89
N PHE A 282 -7.33 12.47 -9.66
CA PHE A 282 -6.66 11.97 -8.47
C PHE A 282 -5.16 12.27 -8.40
N CYS A 283 -4.35 12.00 -9.44
CA CYS A 283 -2.91 12.25 -9.43
C CYS A 283 -2.56 13.74 -9.31
N ASN A 284 -3.42 14.62 -9.81
CA ASN A 284 -3.25 16.08 -9.73
C ASN A 284 -3.24 16.62 -8.29
N ASN A 285 -3.94 15.95 -7.36
CA ASN A 285 -4.03 16.33 -5.95
C ASN A 285 -3.16 15.47 -5.02
N CYS A 286 -2.43 14.49 -5.58
CA CYS A 286 -1.68 13.52 -4.77
C CYS A 286 -0.28 14.03 -4.43
N SER A 287 0.06 14.07 -3.14
CA SER A 287 1.38 14.46 -2.65
C SER A 287 2.38 13.29 -2.56
N ALA A 288 1.94 12.06 -2.74
CA ALA A 288 2.76 10.87 -2.55
C ALA A 288 4.10 10.84 -3.33
N PRO A 289 4.19 11.34 -4.58
CA PRO A 289 5.49 11.38 -5.26
C PRO A 289 6.55 12.19 -4.53
N MET A 290 6.13 13.21 -3.76
CA MET A 290 7.04 14.03 -2.97
C MET A 290 7.36 13.41 -1.61
N VAL A 291 6.36 12.80 -0.95
CA VAL A 291 6.46 12.41 0.47
C VAL A 291 6.74 10.93 0.70
N CYS A 292 6.36 10.05 -0.26
CA CYS A 292 6.44 8.59 -0.09
C CYS A 292 7.53 7.92 -0.93
N VAL A 293 8.20 8.65 -1.83
CA VAL A 293 9.13 8.08 -2.82
C VAL A 293 10.40 8.90 -2.85
N GLU A 294 11.55 8.23 -2.78
CA GLU A 294 12.85 8.89 -2.91
C GLU A 294 13.22 9.12 -4.38
N GLU A 295 12.85 8.19 -5.25
CA GLU A 295 13.19 8.22 -6.67
C GLU A 295 12.67 9.50 -7.34
N ASP A 296 13.52 10.10 -8.16
CA ASP A 296 13.22 11.27 -8.96
C ASP A 296 13.46 10.95 -10.44
N LEU A 297 12.37 10.88 -11.18
CA LEU A 297 12.37 10.51 -12.60
C LEU A 297 12.22 11.74 -13.53
N ASP A 298 12.14 12.95 -12.99
CA ASP A 298 11.91 14.15 -13.80
C ASP A 298 13.02 14.43 -14.80
N GLY A 299 14.28 14.03 -14.45
CA GLY A 299 15.45 14.22 -15.30
C GLY A 299 15.67 13.17 -16.38
N VAL A 300 14.89 12.06 -16.37
CA VAL A 300 15.10 10.88 -17.26
C VAL A 300 13.89 10.57 -18.15
N LYS A 301 13.07 11.58 -18.44
CA LYS A 301 11.87 11.45 -19.28
C LYS A 301 12.14 10.84 -20.67
N PRO A 302 13.17 11.31 -21.44
CA PRO A 302 13.43 10.76 -22.76
C PRO A 302 13.78 9.27 -22.72
N GLU A 303 14.65 8.88 -21.79
CA GLU A 303 15.09 7.49 -21.61
C GLU A 303 13.93 6.59 -21.22
N MET A 304 13.00 7.09 -20.40
CA MET A 304 11.81 6.34 -20.00
C MET A 304 10.81 6.21 -21.15
N LEU A 305 10.63 7.25 -21.99
CA LEU A 305 9.79 7.16 -23.19
C LEU A 305 10.35 6.12 -24.17
N GLU A 306 11.66 6.09 -24.35
CA GLU A 306 12.35 5.07 -25.15
C GLU A 306 12.17 3.68 -24.54
N ALA A 307 12.39 3.53 -23.23
CA ALA A 307 12.29 2.25 -22.52
C ALA A 307 10.88 1.61 -22.59
N ILE A 308 9.82 2.44 -22.58
CA ILE A 308 8.46 1.95 -22.81
C ILE A 308 8.11 1.83 -24.30
N GLY A 309 9.05 2.17 -25.22
CA GLY A 309 8.84 2.10 -26.68
C GLY A 309 7.74 3.05 -27.16
N ALA A 310 7.67 4.26 -26.60
CA ALA A 310 6.69 5.27 -27.01
C ALA A 310 7.01 5.82 -28.40
N ASN A 311 6.03 5.83 -29.29
CA ASN A 311 6.19 6.37 -30.66
C ASN A 311 5.77 7.84 -30.75
N ASN A 312 6.13 8.50 -31.85
CA ASN A 312 5.84 9.92 -32.07
C ASN A 312 4.35 10.26 -32.09
N GLU A 313 3.49 9.35 -32.51
CA GLU A 313 2.04 9.57 -32.52
C GLU A 313 1.49 9.55 -31.09
N GLU A 314 1.96 8.65 -30.25
CA GLU A 314 1.60 8.59 -28.82
C GLU A 314 2.10 9.81 -28.06
N ILE A 315 3.32 10.28 -28.35
CA ILE A 315 3.93 11.43 -27.69
C ILE A 315 3.24 12.73 -28.11
N ASN A 316 2.94 12.90 -29.39
CA ASN A 316 2.37 14.13 -29.95
C ASN A 316 0.84 14.13 -30.03
N GLY A 317 0.22 12.95 -29.85
CA GLY A 317 -1.24 12.81 -29.90
C GLY A 317 -1.95 13.50 -28.74
N ASN A 318 -3.20 13.90 -29.00
CA ASN A 318 -4.09 14.41 -27.96
C ASN A 318 -4.60 13.25 -27.09
N ASN A 319 -4.23 13.22 -25.82
CA ASN A 319 -4.63 12.18 -24.87
C ASN A 319 -6.12 12.35 -24.44
N MET A 320 -7.05 12.31 -25.40
CA MET A 320 -8.50 12.49 -25.11
C MET A 320 -9.05 11.43 -24.17
N TRP A 321 -8.46 10.24 -24.13
CA TRP A 321 -8.85 9.11 -23.27
C TRP A 321 -8.44 9.31 -21.78
N ILE A 322 -7.54 10.23 -21.43
CA ILE A 322 -7.31 10.60 -20.01
C ILE A 322 -8.64 11.05 -19.37
N LYS A 323 -9.52 11.68 -20.15
CA LYS A 323 -10.86 12.05 -19.69
C LYS A 323 -11.78 10.85 -19.51
N SER A 324 -11.68 9.81 -20.35
CA SER A 324 -12.53 8.61 -20.22
C SER A 324 -12.13 7.72 -19.05
N ILE A 325 -10.83 7.52 -18.80
CA ILE A 325 -10.33 6.81 -17.61
C ILE A 325 -10.79 7.51 -16.32
N SER A 326 -10.78 8.86 -16.33
CA SER A 326 -11.20 9.68 -15.19
C SER A 326 -12.71 9.65 -14.93
N LEU A 327 -13.54 9.28 -15.92
CA LEU A 327 -14.99 9.32 -15.81
C LEU A 327 -15.61 7.94 -15.52
N GLY A 328 -14.82 6.86 -15.50
CA GLY A 328 -15.33 5.48 -15.26
C GLY A 328 -16.33 5.01 -16.33
N THR A 329 -16.38 5.67 -17.48
CA THR A 329 -17.19 5.22 -18.62
C THR A 329 -16.34 4.31 -19.49
N ASN A 330 -16.55 3.00 -19.35
CA ASN A 330 -16.19 2.05 -20.38
C ASN A 330 -17.19 2.24 -21.53
N ASP A 331 -16.77 2.87 -22.62
CA ASP A 331 -17.40 2.70 -23.92
C ASP A 331 -16.76 1.54 -24.67
#